data_4e8322a125e6aeed3d1775dfcebc3a1c
#
_entry.id   4e8322a125e6aeed3d1775dfcebc3a1c
#
_cell.length_a   1.000
_cell.length_b   1.000
_cell.length_c   1.000
_cell.angle_alpha   90.00
_cell.angle_beta   90.00
_cell.angle_gamma   90.00
#
_symmetry.space_group_name_H-M   'P 1'
#
loop_
_entity.id
_entity.type
_entity.pdbx_description
1 polymer ?
#
loop_
_entity_poly.entity_id
_entity_poly.type
_entity_poly.pdbx_seq_one_letter_code
_entity_poly.pdbx_strand_id
1 'polypeptide(L)' 'SDARRRPIPEPLARAKTLPRSSEPWRHELERWSAEDRFVWEERVAIMIVDGGLSEAEAERLAFEDTSRHRAARR' A
#
# COMPACT_ATOMS: atom_id res chain seq x y z
N SER A 1 17.95 10.44 32.96
CA SER A 1 17.60 10.22 32.53
C SER A 1 17.12 9.55 31.96
N ASP A 2 17.08 9.15 31.93
CA ASP A 2 16.57 8.47 31.43
C ASP A 2 15.57 8.61 30.88
N ALA A 3 15.32 9.00 31.09
CA ALA A 3 14.25 9.19 30.52
C ALA A 3 14.29 9.47 29.24
N ARG A 4 14.99 9.67 29.04
CA ARG A 4 15.06 9.90 28.02
C ARG A 4 14.88 9.02 27.27
N ARG A 5 14.58 8.37 27.34
CA ARG A 5 14.31 7.65 26.78
C ARG A 5 13.43 7.60 26.25
N ARG A 6 13.03 7.66 25.87
CA ARG A 6 12.31 7.68 25.52
C ARG A 6 11.37 7.34 25.00
N PRO A 7 10.80 6.79 24.82
CA PRO A 7 9.48 6.43 24.61
C PRO A 7 8.80 6.95 23.43
N ILE A 8 9.36 7.65 22.81
CA ILE A 8 8.86 8.29 21.71
C ILE A 8 8.28 7.44 20.67
N PRO A 9 8.81 6.34 20.35
CA PRO A 9 8.30 5.53 19.24
C PRO A 9 6.89 5.06 19.41
N GLU A 10 6.37 5.17 20.60
CA GLU A 10 5.07 4.61 20.84
C GLU A 10 3.98 5.19 20.01
N PRO A 11 3.89 6.49 19.85
CA PRO A 11 2.84 7.03 19.00
C PRO A 11 2.95 6.54 17.59
N LEU A 12 4.16 6.38 17.12
CA LEU A 12 4.35 5.88 15.78
C LEU A 12 3.91 4.45 15.67
N ALA A 13 4.19 3.69 16.69
CA ALA A 13 3.80 2.30 16.66
C ALA A 13 2.30 2.17 16.60
N ARG A 14 1.60 3.04 17.29
CA ARG A 14 0.16 2.99 17.26
C ARG A 14 -0.37 3.28 15.89
N ALA A 15 0.21 4.23 15.23
CA ALA A 15 -0.22 4.54 13.89
C ALA A 15 -0.05 3.35 12.99
N LYS A 16 0.96 2.57 13.24
CA LYS A 16 1.21 1.41 12.40
C LYS A 16 0.29 0.26 12.68
N THR A 17 -0.42 0.29 13.77
CA THR A 17 -1.29 -0.81 14.09
C THR A 17 -2.60 -0.78 13.33
N LEU A 18 -2.87 0.27 12.58
CA LEU A 18 -4.07 0.30 11.79
C LEU A 18 -4.00 -0.78 10.73
N PRO A 19 -5.05 -1.57 10.55
CA PRO A 19 -5.03 -2.62 9.54
C PRO A 19 -4.91 -2.00 8.17
N ARG A 20 -4.14 -2.63 7.32
CA ARG A 20 -4.02 -2.14 5.96
C ARG A 20 -5.35 -2.21 5.23
N SER A 21 -6.19 -3.14 5.62
CA SER A 21 -7.47 -3.29 4.95
C SER A 21 -8.41 -2.12 5.21
N SER A 22 -8.08 -1.25 6.17
CA SER A 22 -8.92 -0.11 6.43
C SER A 22 -8.57 1.09 5.55
N GLU A 23 -7.58 0.98 4.71
CA GLU A 23 -7.23 2.07 3.81
C GLU A 23 -8.29 2.22 2.73
N PRO A 24 -8.69 3.46 2.44
CA PRO A 24 -9.79 3.67 1.49
C PRO A 24 -9.56 3.08 0.11
N TRP A 25 -8.33 3.12 -0.38
CA TRP A 25 -8.07 2.63 -1.72
C TRP A 25 -8.28 1.12 -1.82
N ARG A 26 -8.20 0.41 -0.70
CA ARG A 26 -8.43 -1.02 -0.73
C ARG A 26 -9.89 -1.35 -1.00
N HIS A 27 -10.78 -0.53 -0.52
CA HIS A 27 -12.19 -0.73 -0.82
C HIS A 27 -12.45 -0.57 -2.31
N GLU A 28 -11.83 0.38 -2.91
CA GLU A 28 -11.95 0.57 -4.33
C GLU A 28 -11.39 -0.63 -5.08
N LEU A 29 -10.24 -1.12 -4.65
CA LEU A 29 -9.59 -2.25 -5.28
C LEU A 29 -10.50 -3.47 -5.31
N GLU A 30 -11.27 -3.66 -4.26
CA GLU A 30 -12.15 -4.80 -4.19
C GLU A 30 -13.25 -4.75 -5.24
N ARG A 31 -13.53 -3.58 -5.75
CA ARG A 31 -14.57 -3.44 -6.76
C ARG A 31 -14.03 -3.60 -8.17
N TRP A 32 -12.73 -3.73 -8.31
CA TRP A 32 -12.13 -3.91 -9.62
C TRP A 32 -12.42 -5.30 -10.14
N SER A 33 -12.40 -5.45 -11.47
CA SER A 33 -12.55 -6.76 -12.06
C SER A 33 -11.35 -7.62 -11.72
N ALA A 34 -11.51 -8.92 -11.88
CA ALA A 34 -10.41 -9.84 -11.59
C ALA A 34 -9.20 -9.51 -12.45
N GLU A 35 -9.44 -9.13 -13.68
CA GLU A 35 -8.37 -8.81 -14.60
C GLU A 35 -7.59 -7.59 -14.12
N ASP A 36 -8.29 -6.56 -13.71
CA ASP A 36 -7.62 -5.37 -13.23
C ASP A 36 -6.84 -5.65 -11.95
N ARG A 37 -7.41 -6.47 -11.08
CA ARG A 37 -6.71 -6.82 -9.86
C ARG A 37 -5.46 -7.65 -10.14
N PHE A 38 -5.52 -8.48 -11.16
CA PHE A 38 -4.35 -9.25 -11.55
C PHE A 38 -3.22 -8.33 -11.99
N VAL A 39 -3.55 -7.32 -12.78
CA VAL A 39 -2.55 -6.35 -13.20
C VAL A 39 -1.94 -5.65 -12.00
N TRP A 40 -2.78 -5.28 -11.05
CA TRP A 40 -2.30 -4.64 -9.84
C TRP A 40 -1.32 -5.54 -9.08
N GLU A 41 -1.68 -6.82 -8.97
CA GLU A 41 -0.82 -7.76 -8.25
C GLU A 41 0.53 -7.92 -8.93
N GLU A 42 0.54 -7.92 -10.24
CA GLU A 42 1.81 -8.02 -10.96
C GLU A 42 2.67 -6.81 -10.70
N ARG A 43 2.07 -5.64 -10.69
CA ARG A 43 2.84 -4.44 -10.42
C ARG A 43 3.38 -4.43 -9.01
N VAL A 44 2.61 -4.92 -8.06
CA VAL A 44 3.09 -5.01 -6.69
C VAL A 44 4.35 -5.87 -6.65
N ALA A 45 4.31 -7.02 -7.30
CA ALA A 45 5.45 -7.92 -7.29
C ALA A 45 6.68 -7.26 -7.90
N ILE A 46 6.49 -6.56 -9.01
CA ILE A 46 7.61 -5.90 -9.66
C ILE A 46 8.21 -4.83 -8.76
N MET A 47 7.36 -4.07 -8.12
CA MET A 47 7.84 -2.99 -7.25
C MET A 47 8.60 -3.52 -6.05
N ILE A 48 8.22 -4.69 -5.56
CA ILE A 48 8.93 -5.27 -4.45
C ILE A 48 10.26 -5.85 -4.92
N VAL A 49 10.24 -6.63 -5.98
CA VAL A 49 11.43 -7.33 -6.44
C VAL A 49 12.43 -6.39 -7.08
N ASP A 50 11.96 -5.61 -8.04
CA ASP A 50 12.86 -4.72 -8.77
C ASP A 50 13.06 -3.39 -8.08
N GLY A 51 12.02 -2.89 -7.43
CA GLY A 51 12.08 -1.58 -6.80
C GLY A 51 12.54 -1.59 -5.37
N GLY A 52 12.56 -2.75 -4.74
CA GLY A 52 12.97 -2.83 -3.36
C GLY A 52 12.01 -2.19 -2.38
N LEU A 53 10.76 -2.01 -2.78
CA LEU A 53 9.78 -1.38 -1.90
C LEU A 53 9.23 -2.39 -0.91
N SER A 54 8.74 -1.86 0.21
CA SER A 54 8.03 -2.71 1.15
C SER A 54 6.70 -3.13 0.54
N GLU A 55 6.13 -4.19 1.10
CA GLU A 55 4.88 -4.69 0.59
C GLU A 55 3.78 -3.63 0.65
N ALA A 56 3.68 -2.96 1.79
CA ALA A 56 2.64 -1.95 1.94
C ALA A 56 2.81 -0.80 0.95
N GLU A 57 4.03 -0.38 0.76
CA GLU A 57 4.29 0.73 -0.14
C GLU A 57 4.05 0.32 -1.58
N ALA A 58 4.48 -0.87 -1.94
CA ALA A 58 4.28 -1.37 -3.29
C ALA A 58 2.80 -1.50 -3.59
N GLU A 59 2.02 -1.98 -2.65
CA GLU A 59 0.60 -2.13 -2.85
C GLU A 59 -0.09 -0.81 -3.14
N ARG A 60 0.26 0.22 -2.39
CA ARG A 60 -0.35 1.52 -2.57
C ARG A 60 0.08 2.16 -3.89
N LEU A 61 1.37 2.10 -4.17
CA LEU A 61 1.86 2.71 -5.40
C LEU A 61 1.36 1.98 -6.63
N ALA A 62 1.26 0.67 -6.54
CA ALA A 62 0.73 -0.10 -7.65
C ALA A 62 -0.74 0.24 -7.89
N PHE A 63 -1.48 0.49 -6.82
CA PHE A 63 -2.86 0.89 -6.96
C PHE A 63 -2.97 2.21 -7.71
N GLU A 64 -2.15 3.18 -7.34
CA GLU A 64 -2.20 4.47 -8.01
C GLU A 64 -1.84 4.34 -9.48
N ASP A 65 -0.84 3.55 -9.77
CA ASP A 65 -0.38 3.39 -11.14
C ASP A 65 -1.44 2.68 -11.99
N THR A 66 -2.00 1.61 -11.46
CA THR A 66 -3.03 0.88 -12.19
C THR A 66 -4.28 1.72 -12.37
N SER A 67 -4.59 2.52 -11.37
CA SER A 67 -5.75 3.40 -11.43
C SER A 67 -5.62 4.39 -12.58
N ARG A 68 -4.44 4.95 -12.75
CA ARG A 68 -4.20 5.86 -13.85
C ARG A 68 -4.33 5.16 -15.18
N HIS A 69 -3.86 3.92 -15.26
CA HIS A 69 -3.98 3.15 -16.48
C HIS A 69 -5.42 2.87 -16.83
N ARG A 70 -6.22 2.53 -15.82
CA ARG A 70 -7.63 2.28 -16.05
C ARG A 70 -8.34 3.52 -16.57
N ALA A 71 -8.01 4.66 -16.00
CA ALA A 71 -8.61 5.89 -16.43
C ALA A 71 -8.23 6.23 -17.87
N ALA A 72 -6.99 5.94 -18.22
CA ALA A 72 -6.52 6.26 -19.56
C ALA A 72 -7.16 5.38 -20.62
N ARG A 73 -7.62 4.23 -20.22
CA ARG A 73 -8.24 3.31 -21.17
C ARG A 73 -9.65 3.70 -21.57
N ARG A 74 -10.27 4.59 -20.84
CA ARG A 74 -11.63 4.98 -21.12
C ARG A 74 -11.79 5.92 -22.31
#